data_7a202138755d9d6bdcfcb4ce394bfc4e
#
_entry.id   7a202138755d9d6bdcfcb4ce394bfc4e
#
_cell.length_a   1.000
_cell.length_b   1.000
_cell.length_c   1.000
_cell.angle_alpha   90.00
_cell.angle_beta   90.00
_cell.angle_gamma   90.00
#
_symmetry.space_group_name_H-M   'P 1'
#
loop_
_entity.id
_entity.type
_entity.pdbx_description
1 polymer ?
#
loop_
_entity_poly.entity_id
_entity_poly.type
_entity_poly.pdbx_seq_one_letter_code
_entity_poly.pdbx_strand_id
1 'polypeptide(L)'
;MICGLLPLLHCYNLFISNQFCYIRSMAQQKTGNEVKEPFTEYGRYSYSDYLGWHMDEMVELIKGRVFRLAAAAPKRIHQKISGKVFNRLFNFLEGQECEVYEAPFDVRLPVNSKKNEDIDTVVQPDICVICDKSKLDDLGCLGAPDLIIEILSSGNNKKELKNKYEVYEESGVREYWIIHPYEQTFITYTLIEGKYMPSKLFTSGDIIVSSSVAGIQLDLEYVFQDLD
;
A
#
# COMPACT_ATOMS: atom_id res chain seq x y z
N MET A 1 4.83 -27.61 -66.73
CA MET A 1 5.30 -28.21 -65.45
C MET A 1 4.98 -27.22 -64.37
N ILE A 2 3.87 -27.48 -63.69
CA ILE A 2 3.29 -26.62 -62.66
C ILE A 2 3.35 -27.47 -61.37
N CYS A 3 4.07 -26.97 -60.41
CA CYS A 3 4.06 -27.49 -59.02
C CYS A 3 4.23 -26.23 -58.16
N GLY A 4 3.36 -25.80 -57.32
CA GLY A 4 2.50 -26.37 -56.35
C GLY A 4 2.69 -25.50 -55.13
N LEU A 5 1.94 -24.39 -55.03
CA LEU A 5 1.89 -23.49 -53.90
C LEU A 5 0.56 -23.72 -53.17
N LEU A 6 0.62 -24.51 -52.12
CA LEU A 6 -0.31 -24.54 -50.98
C LEU A 6 0.14 -25.72 -50.08
N PRO A 7 0.57 -25.44 -48.83
CA PRO A 7 -0.35 -25.43 -47.71
C PRO A 7 0.17 -24.57 -46.51
N LEU A 8 0.17 -23.27 -46.54
CA LEU A 8 0.50 -22.45 -45.37
C LEU A 8 -0.72 -21.76 -44.75
N LEU A 9 -1.86 -21.77 -45.42
CA LEU A 9 -3.10 -21.14 -44.90
C LEU A 9 -3.91 -22.06 -43.97
N HIS A 10 -3.64 -23.35 -43.89
CA HIS A 10 -4.41 -24.28 -43.06
C HIS A 10 -3.91 -24.31 -41.61
N CYS A 11 -2.64 -24.04 -41.34
CA CYS A 11 -2.10 -24.03 -39.98
C CYS A 11 -2.46 -22.76 -39.22
N TYR A 12 -2.67 -21.63 -39.88
CA TYR A 12 -3.02 -20.36 -39.21
C TYR A 12 -4.45 -20.33 -38.67
N ASN A 13 -5.40 -21.00 -39.37
CA ASN A 13 -6.79 -21.04 -38.90
C ASN A 13 -7.02 -22.02 -37.75
N LEU A 14 -6.20 -23.04 -37.57
CA LEU A 14 -6.29 -23.94 -36.42
C LEU A 14 -5.74 -23.32 -35.12
N PHE A 15 -4.77 -22.43 -35.23
CA PHE A 15 -4.20 -21.77 -34.05
C PHE A 15 -5.15 -20.69 -33.47
N ILE A 16 -5.83 -19.95 -34.35
CA ILE A 16 -6.81 -18.92 -33.95
C ILE A 16 -8.08 -19.57 -33.39
N SER A 17 -8.54 -20.69 -33.94
CA SER A 17 -9.74 -21.36 -33.42
C SER A 17 -9.52 -22.00 -32.04
N ASN A 18 -8.32 -22.51 -31.75
CA ASN A 18 -7.99 -23.07 -30.45
C ASN A 18 -7.84 -21.98 -29.37
N GLN A 19 -7.32 -20.79 -29.72
CA GLN A 19 -7.19 -19.68 -28.78
C GLN A 19 -8.55 -19.06 -28.44
N PHE A 20 -9.46 -18.95 -29.40
CA PHE A 20 -10.85 -18.54 -29.17
C PHE A 20 -11.66 -19.59 -28.38
N CYS A 21 -11.40 -20.87 -28.58
CA CYS A 21 -12.04 -21.93 -27.80
C CYS A 21 -11.55 -21.93 -26.34
N TYR A 22 -10.26 -21.63 -26.09
CA TYR A 22 -9.68 -21.52 -24.75
C TYR A 22 -10.23 -20.31 -23.99
N ILE A 23 -10.35 -19.15 -24.65
CA ILE A 23 -10.94 -17.94 -24.07
C ILE A 23 -12.45 -18.12 -23.82
N ARG A 24 -13.16 -18.84 -24.70
CA ARG A 24 -14.59 -19.13 -24.50
C ARG A 24 -14.83 -20.15 -23.40
N SER A 25 -13.91 -21.10 -23.18
CA SER A 25 -13.95 -22.06 -22.08
C SER A 25 -13.71 -21.39 -20.72
N MET A 26 -12.83 -20.37 -20.65
CA MET A 26 -12.65 -19.58 -19.44
C MET A 26 -13.82 -18.64 -19.13
N ALA A 27 -14.56 -18.19 -20.16
CA ALA A 27 -15.74 -17.35 -19.97
C ALA A 27 -17.00 -18.12 -19.55
N GLN A 28 -17.02 -19.45 -19.72
CA GLN A 28 -18.18 -20.29 -19.36
C GLN A 28 -18.07 -21.00 -18.03
N GLN A 29 -16.96 -20.86 -17.29
CA GLN A 29 -16.81 -21.41 -15.93
C GLN A 29 -17.14 -20.39 -14.82
N LYS A 30 -17.83 -19.29 -15.12
CA LYS A 30 -18.52 -18.48 -14.11
C LYS A 30 -19.92 -19.02 -13.84
N THR A 31 -20.02 -20.29 -13.44
CA THR A 31 -21.23 -20.79 -12.79
C THR A 31 -21.02 -20.63 -11.28
N GLY A 32 -21.67 -19.61 -10.70
CA GLY A 32 -22.33 -19.63 -9.41
C GLY A 32 -21.68 -20.33 -8.22
N ASN A 33 -20.39 -20.14 -7.94
CA ASN A 33 -19.92 -20.18 -6.58
C ASN A 33 -19.91 -18.71 -6.10
N GLU A 34 -20.89 -18.36 -5.27
CA GLU A 34 -20.75 -17.22 -4.36
C GLU A 34 -19.41 -17.45 -3.65
N VAL A 35 -18.40 -16.67 -3.97
CA VAL A 35 -17.16 -16.63 -3.19
C VAL A 35 -17.61 -16.08 -1.84
N LYS A 36 -17.89 -16.96 -0.87
CA LYS A 36 -18.16 -16.55 0.50
C LYS A 36 -16.97 -15.77 0.94
N GLU A 37 -17.20 -14.51 1.32
CA GLU A 37 -16.16 -13.72 1.93
C GLU A 37 -15.51 -14.50 3.07
N PRO A 38 -14.17 -14.54 3.14
CA PRO A 38 -13.46 -15.32 4.14
C PRO A 38 -13.62 -14.77 5.55
N PHE A 39 -14.29 -13.62 5.72
CA PHE A 39 -14.49 -12.96 7.00
C PHE A 39 -15.91 -12.41 7.16
N THR A 40 -16.32 -12.14 8.41
CA THR A 40 -17.57 -11.50 8.78
C THR A 40 -17.31 -10.11 9.35
N GLU A 41 -18.30 -9.20 9.25
CA GLU A 41 -18.20 -7.82 9.74
C GLU A 41 -17.83 -7.74 11.26
N TYR A 42 -18.20 -8.74 12.04
CA TYR A 42 -17.97 -8.79 13.49
C TYR A 42 -16.87 -9.78 13.90
N GLY A 43 -16.24 -10.44 12.95
CA GLY A 43 -15.13 -11.37 13.21
C GLY A 43 -13.91 -10.66 13.81
N ARG A 44 -13.09 -11.41 14.54
CA ARG A 44 -11.74 -11.01 14.92
C ARG A 44 -10.76 -11.97 14.27
N TYR A 45 -9.75 -11.41 13.63
CA TYR A 45 -8.82 -12.13 12.79
C TYR A 45 -7.39 -11.80 13.16
N SER A 46 -6.50 -12.74 12.87
CA SER A 46 -5.06 -12.61 13.00
C SER A 46 -4.40 -12.49 11.62
N TYR A 47 -3.11 -12.21 11.61
CA TYR A 47 -2.32 -12.24 10.37
C TYR A 47 -2.26 -13.66 9.77
N SER A 48 -2.29 -14.69 10.61
CA SER A 48 -2.38 -16.08 10.14
C SER A 48 -3.66 -16.32 9.32
N ASP A 49 -4.79 -15.73 9.74
CA ASP A 49 -6.03 -15.79 8.98
C ASP A 49 -5.92 -15.01 7.66
N TYR A 50 -5.36 -13.78 7.73
CA TYR A 50 -5.14 -12.89 6.60
C TYR A 50 -4.32 -13.56 5.49
N LEU A 51 -3.24 -14.27 5.83
CA LEU A 51 -2.42 -15.01 4.87
C LEU A 51 -3.17 -16.13 4.12
N GLY A 52 -4.24 -16.64 4.72
CA GLY A 52 -5.10 -17.66 4.11
C GLY A 52 -6.17 -17.10 3.17
N TRP A 53 -6.36 -15.79 3.11
CA TRP A 53 -7.40 -15.18 2.29
C TRP A 53 -6.99 -15.07 0.82
N HIS A 54 -7.89 -15.48 -0.06
CA HIS A 54 -7.75 -15.33 -1.50
C HIS A 54 -8.80 -14.31 -1.95
N MET A 55 -8.42 -13.05 -2.02
CA MET A 55 -9.31 -11.93 -2.31
C MET A 55 -8.85 -11.16 -3.54
N ASP A 56 -9.82 -10.64 -4.28
CA ASP A 56 -9.57 -9.73 -5.41
C ASP A 56 -9.34 -8.28 -4.94
N GLU A 57 -9.64 -7.98 -3.67
CA GLU A 57 -9.54 -6.66 -3.06
C GLU A 57 -8.42 -6.61 -2.02
N MET A 58 -7.73 -5.48 -1.95
CA MET A 58 -6.78 -5.23 -0.87
C MET A 58 -7.54 -4.91 0.42
N VAL A 59 -7.10 -5.48 1.52
CA VAL A 59 -7.69 -5.28 2.85
C VAL A 59 -6.58 -5.01 3.86
N GLU A 60 -6.93 -4.26 4.89
CA GLU A 60 -6.10 -4.09 6.08
C GLU A 60 -6.77 -4.77 7.27
N LEU A 61 -5.97 -5.21 8.21
CA LEU A 61 -6.42 -5.74 9.48
C LEU A 61 -6.03 -4.76 10.59
N ILE A 62 -7.01 -4.20 11.29
CA ILE A 62 -6.75 -3.25 12.37
C ILE A 62 -7.47 -3.72 13.65
N LYS A 63 -6.68 -4.06 14.67
CA LYS A 63 -7.18 -4.60 15.94
C LYS A 63 -8.14 -5.77 15.74
N GLY A 64 -7.77 -6.68 14.84
CA GLY A 64 -8.53 -7.87 14.49
C GLY A 64 -9.75 -7.64 13.60
N ARG A 65 -9.99 -6.42 13.12
CA ARG A 65 -11.09 -6.10 12.22
C ARG A 65 -10.60 -5.84 10.81
N VAL A 66 -11.34 -6.35 9.83
CA VAL A 66 -11.03 -6.17 8.41
C VAL A 66 -11.55 -4.82 7.93
N PHE A 67 -10.67 -4.08 7.29
CA PHE A 67 -10.98 -2.85 6.57
C PHE A 67 -10.67 -3.05 5.09
N ARG A 68 -11.67 -2.88 4.25
CA ARG A 68 -11.49 -2.90 2.80
C ARG A 68 -10.88 -1.58 2.38
N LEU A 69 -9.75 -1.63 1.71
CA LEU A 69 -9.25 -0.47 1.01
C LEU A 69 -10.22 -0.15 -0.13
N ALA A 70 -10.46 1.13 -0.39
CA ALA A 70 -11.49 1.53 -1.35
C ALA A 70 -11.37 0.75 -2.67
N ALA A 71 -12.47 0.12 -3.11
CA ALA A 71 -12.52 -0.68 -4.34
C ALA A 71 -12.19 0.10 -5.63
N ALA A 72 -12.13 1.43 -5.56
CA ALA A 72 -11.70 2.28 -6.66
C ALA A 72 -10.18 2.40 -6.68
N ALA A 73 -9.56 2.11 -7.82
CA ALA A 73 -8.15 2.37 -8.05
C ALA A 73 -7.76 3.79 -7.62
N PRO A 74 -6.57 3.98 -7.03
CA PRO A 74 -6.08 5.29 -6.66
C PRO A 74 -6.16 6.27 -7.84
N LYS A 75 -6.62 7.49 -7.58
CA LYS A 75 -6.72 8.50 -8.65
C LYS A 75 -5.33 8.91 -9.13
N ARG A 76 -5.25 9.40 -10.37
CA ARG A 76 -4.02 9.86 -10.99
C ARG A 76 -3.20 10.82 -10.10
N ILE A 77 -3.87 11.75 -9.44
CA ILE A 77 -3.21 12.71 -8.52
C ILE A 77 -2.52 12.01 -7.35
N HIS A 78 -3.15 11.03 -6.74
CA HIS A 78 -2.58 10.21 -5.68
C HIS A 78 -1.32 9.48 -6.17
N GLN A 79 -1.42 8.76 -7.32
CA GLN A 79 -0.29 8.03 -7.90
C GLN A 79 0.88 8.95 -8.28
N LYS A 80 0.56 10.16 -8.77
CA LYS A 80 1.58 11.14 -9.15
C LYS A 80 2.36 11.65 -7.92
N ILE A 81 1.67 11.94 -6.82
CA ILE A 81 2.30 12.34 -5.56
C ILE A 81 3.09 11.16 -4.97
N SER A 82 2.50 9.95 -4.91
CA SER A 82 3.20 8.74 -4.42
C SER A 82 4.51 8.52 -5.16
N GLY A 83 4.48 8.52 -6.48
CA GLY A 83 5.68 8.33 -7.30
C GLY A 83 6.75 9.40 -7.08
N LYS A 84 6.36 10.69 -6.90
CA LYS A 84 7.31 11.76 -6.61
C LYS A 84 7.96 11.61 -5.24
N VAL A 85 7.15 11.34 -4.21
CA VAL A 85 7.63 11.18 -2.83
C VAL A 85 8.51 9.93 -2.73
N PHE A 86 8.03 8.79 -3.24
CA PHE A 86 8.79 7.54 -3.24
C PHE A 86 10.14 7.69 -3.96
N ASN A 87 10.15 8.24 -5.17
CA ASN A 87 11.38 8.46 -5.95
C ASN A 87 12.37 9.34 -5.19
N ARG A 88 11.90 10.41 -4.52
CA ARG A 88 12.78 11.29 -3.74
C ARG A 88 13.42 10.56 -2.57
N LEU A 89 12.62 9.77 -1.83
CA LEU A 89 13.10 8.99 -0.70
C LEU A 89 14.02 7.85 -1.16
N PHE A 90 13.65 7.12 -2.21
CA PHE A 90 14.44 6.02 -2.75
C PHE A 90 15.84 6.48 -3.18
N ASN A 91 15.92 7.55 -3.97
CA ASN A 91 17.21 8.08 -4.42
C ASN A 91 18.07 8.62 -3.26
N PHE A 92 17.43 9.17 -2.22
CA PHE A 92 18.16 9.65 -1.04
C PHE A 92 18.69 8.49 -0.19
N LEU A 93 17.90 7.43 -0.04
CA LEU A 93 18.23 6.30 0.82
C LEU A 93 19.11 5.23 0.13
N GLU A 94 19.29 5.32 -1.18
CA GLU A 94 20.12 4.39 -1.92
C GLU A 94 21.54 4.34 -1.35
N GLY A 95 21.98 3.14 -0.96
CA GLY A 95 23.29 2.92 -0.33
C GLY A 95 23.38 3.32 1.15
N GLN A 96 22.26 3.69 1.79
CA GLN A 96 22.17 3.97 3.23
C GLN A 96 21.63 2.78 4.02
N GLU A 97 21.52 2.94 5.34
CA GLU A 97 21.02 1.87 6.23
C GLU A 97 19.51 1.67 6.11
N CYS A 98 18.76 2.77 5.90
CA CYS A 98 17.30 2.72 5.82
C CYS A 98 16.83 2.32 4.42
N GLU A 99 15.71 1.62 4.36
CA GLU A 99 15.04 1.22 3.13
C GLU A 99 13.63 1.81 3.06
N VAL A 100 13.17 2.16 1.84
CA VAL A 100 11.84 2.69 1.58
C VAL A 100 11.02 1.69 0.77
N TYR A 101 9.76 1.51 1.15
CA TYR A 101 8.81 0.63 0.46
C TYR A 101 7.52 1.38 0.17
N GLU A 102 6.86 1.03 -0.95
CA GLU A 102 5.54 1.54 -1.33
C GLU A 102 4.51 0.41 -1.34
N ALA A 103 3.24 0.75 -1.22
CA ALA A 103 2.14 -0.22 -1.29
C ALA A 103 2.12 -0.95 -2.65
N PRO A 104 1.76 -2.26 -2.68
CA PRO A 104 1.35 -3.07 -1.53
C PRO A 104 2.55 -3.62 -0.75
N PHE A 105 2.64 -3.30 0.52
CA PHE A 105 3.69 -3.80 1.41
C PHE A 105 3.13 -3.95 2.83
N ASP A 106 3.11 -5.18 3.35
CA ASP A 106 2.53 -5.48 4.65
C ASP A 106 3.41 -4.95 5.78
N VAL A 107 2.82 -4.11 6.63
CA VAL A 107 3.39 -3.66 7.89
C VAL A 107 2.59 -4.30 9.02
N ARG A 108 3.20 -5.29 9.67
CA ARG A 108 2.63 -6.05 10.78
C ARG A 108 3.01 -5.37 12.10
N LEU A 109 2.02 -4.95 12.85
CA LEU A 109 2.19 -4.19 14.08
C LEU A 109 1.85 -5.06 15.31
N PRO A 110 2.80 -5.87 15.83
CA PRO A 110 2.58 -6.73 16.97
C PRO A 110 2.47 -5.91 18.27
N VAL A 111 1.57 -6.32 19.18
CA VAL A 111 1.44 -5.70 20.51
C VAL A 111 2.23 -6.50 21.56
N ASN A 112 1.96 -7.79 21.71
CA ASN A 112 2.54 -8.63 22.75
C ASN A 112 3.42 -9.77 22.21
N SER A 113 3.16 -10.24 21.01
CA SER A 113 3.82 -11.40 20.42
C SER A 113 4.04 -11.16 18.93
N LYS A 114 5.17 -11.67 18.40
CA LYS A 114 5.52 -11.58 16.98
C LYS A 114 5.05 -12.79 16.17
N LYS A 115 4.28 -13.71 16.77
CA LYS A 115 3.72 -14.85 16.05
C LYS A 115 2.52 -14.41 15.20
N ASN A 116 2.40 -14.94 14.00
CA ASN A 116 1.33 -14.56 13.08
C ASN A 116 -0.09 -14.75 13.64
N GLU A 117 -0.27 -15.75 14.51
CA GLU A 117 -1.55 -16.03 15.18
C GLU A 117 -1.94 -14.96 16.21
N ASP A 118 -0.96 -14.20 16.70
CA ASP A 118 -1.15 -13.20 17.75
C ASP A 118 -1.15 -11.75 17.18
N ILE A 119 -0.76 -11.58 15.91
CA ILE A 119 -0.75 -10.27 15.26
C ILE A 119 -2.15 -9.99 14.72
N ASP A 120 -2.79 -8.97 15.23
CA ASP A 120 -4.14 -8.56 14.86
C ASP A 120 -4.19 -7.21 14.10
N THR A 121 -3.03 -6.67 13.77
CA THR A 121 -2.92 -5.40 13.03
C THR A 121 -1.89 -5.52 11.92
N VAL A 122 -2.37 -5.39 10.68
CA VAL A 122 -1.59 -5.40 9.44
C VAL A 122 -2.12 -4.29 8.55
N VAL A 123 -1.26 -3.36 8.19
CA VAL A 123 -1.61 -2.21 7.35
C VAL A 123 -0.72 -2.15 6.12
N GLN A 124 -1.19 -1.49 5.09
CA GLN A 124 -0.45 -1.25 3.84
C GLN A 124 -0.37 0.26 3.61
N PRO A 125 0.55 0.97 4.30
CA PRO A 125 0.72 2.40 4.09
C PRO A 125 1.20 2.70 2.67
N ASP A 126 0.82 3.84 2.12
CA ASP A 126 1.23 4.24 0.77
C ASP A 126 2.75 4.20 0.63
N ILE A 127 3.49 4.70 1.64
CA ILE A 127 4.97 4.64 1.69
C ILE A 127 5.41 4.45 3.14
N CYS A 128 6.45 3.64 3.37
CA CYS A 128 7.10 3.55 4.67
C CYS A 128 8.62 3.46 4.56
N VAL A 129 9.33 3.92 5.60
CA VAL A 129 10.78 3.85 5.72
C VAL A 129 11.14 3.03 6.95
N ILE A 130 12.04 2.06 6.78
CA ILE A 130 12.51 1.16 7.81
C ILE A 130 14.04 1.25 7.90
N CYS A 131 14.57 1.63 9.07
CA CYS A 131 16.01 1.72 9.31
C CYS A 131 16.56 0.49 10.04
N ASP A 132 15.73 -0.20 10.82
CA ASP A 132 16.10 -1.46 11.45
C ASP A 132 15.74 -2.63 10.54
N LYS A 133 16.72 -3.11 9.76
CA LYS A 133 16.56 -4.23 8.82
C LYS A 133 16.17 -5.55 9.49
N SER A 134 16.35 -5.69 10.80
CA SER A 134 15.88 -6.88 11.53
C SER A 134 14.35 -7.00 11.58
N LYS A 135 13.63 -5.92 11.23
CA LYS A 135 12.18 -5.91 11.07
C LYS A 135 11.71 -6.40 9.70
N LEU A 136 12.61 -6.58 8.73
CA LEU A 136 12.26 -6.98 7.38
C LEU A 136 12.37 -8.50 7.21
N ASP A 137 11.36 -9.09 6.59
CA ASP A 137 11.35 -10.48 6.12
C ASP A 137 10.61 -10.59 4.78
N ASP A 138 10.48 -11.80 4.24
CA ASP A 138 9.82 -12.05 2.94
C ASP A 138 8.32 -11.66 2.93
N LEU A 139 7.72 -11.46 4.11
CA LEU A 139 6.31 -11.06 4.25
C LEU A 139 6.14 -9.54 4.49
N GLY A 140 7.21 -8.76 4.49
CA GLY A 140 7.18 -7.32 4.70
C GLY A 140 7.85 -6.88 5.99
N CYS A 141 7.29 -5.89 6.69
CA CYS A 141 7.83 -5.35 7.94
C CYS A 141 7.15 -5.98 9.16
N LEU A 142 7.93 -6.40 10.16
CA LEU A 142 7.45 -6.91 11.45
C LEU A 142 7.85 -5.95 12.57
N GLY A 143 6.97 -5.04 12.90
CA GLY A 143 7.16 -3.96 13.86
C GLY A 143 6.92 -2.58 13.23
N ALA A 144 7.03 -1.54 14.05
CA ALA A 144 6.79 -0.17 13.60
C ALA A 144 7.90 0.32 12.65
N PRO A 145 7.58 0.81 11.44
CA PRO A 145 8.49 1.60 10.61
C PRO A 145 8.99 2.86 11.33
N ASP A 146 10.06 3.45 10.84
CA ASP A 146 10.56 4.72 11.35
C ASP A 146 9.74 5.90 10.88
N LEU A 147 9.25 5.83 9.63
CA LEU A 147 8.37 6.82 9.00
C LEU A 147 7.28 6.10 8.23
N ILE A 148 6.03 6.56 8.37
CA ILE A 148 4.89 6.19 7.52
C ILE A 148 4.35 7.44 6.84
N ILE A 149 3.96 7.30 5.57
CA ILE A 149 3.36 8.36 4.76
C ILE A 149 2.05 7.85 4.18
N GLU A 150 0.97 8.57 4.40
CA GLU A 150 -0.35 8.32 3.83
C GLU A 150 -0.77 9.48 2.93
N ILE A 151 -1.20 9.17 1.72
CA ILE A 151 -1.66 10.13 0.73
C ILE A 151 -3.17 9.99 0.62
N LEU A 152 -3.92 11.00 1.06
CA LEU A 152 -5.36 10.87 1.17
C LEU A 152 -6.04 10.83 -0.20
N SER A 153 -6.96 9.90 -0.35
CA SER A 153 -7.89 9.85 -1.47
C SER A 153 -9.24 10.47 -1.07
N SER A 154 -10.06 10.85 -2.04
CA SER A 154 -11.43 11.35 -1.78
C SER A 154 -12.34 10.31 -1.13
N GLY A 155 -11.92 9.06 -1.02
CA GLY A 155 -12.66 7.96 -0.39
C GLY A 155 -12.27 7.68 1.05
N ASN A 156 -11.15 8.24 1.55
CA ASN A 156 -10.75 8.05 2.95
C ASN A 156 -11.82 8.60 3.88
N ASN A 157 -12.27 7.76 4.81
CA ASN A 157 -13.25 8.18 5.80
C ASN A 157 -12.56 8.54 7.13
N LYS A 158 -13.25 9.37 7.92
CA LYS A 158 -12.73 9.82 9.23
C LYS A 158 -12.37 8.66 10.16
N LYS A 159 -13.09 7.55 10.08
CA LYS A 159 -12.88 6.37 10.94
C LYS A 159 -11.59 5.65 10.58
N GLU A 160 -11.31 5.51 9.28
CA GLU A 160 -10.07 4.91 8.78
C GLU A 160 -8.85 5.71 9.22
N LEU A 161 -8.86 7.02 8.96
CA LEU A 161 -7.78 7.92 9.38
C LEU A 161 -7.55 7.90 10.89
N LYS A 162 -8.64 7.90 11.69
CA LYS A 162 -8.54 7.80 13.14
C LYS A 162 -7.92 6.48 13.58
N ASN A 163 -8.35 5.35 12.99
CA ASN A 163 -7.83 4.03 13.35
C ASN A 163 -6.33 3.92 13.00
N LYS A 164 -5.91 4.39 11.81
CA LYS A 164 -4.50 4.40 11.41
C LYS A 164 -3.67 5.27 12.33
N TYR A 165 -4.12 6.48 12.65
CA TYR A 165 -3.46 7.37 13.60
C TYR A 165 -3.24 6.68 14.96
N GLU A 166 -4.31 6.06 15.53
CA GLU A 166 -4.24 5.40 16.82
C GLU A 166 -3.27 4.20 16.80
N VAL A 167 -3.33 3.33 15.80
CA VAL A 167 -2.45 2.15 15.76
C VAL A 167 -1.00 2.51 15.47
N TYR A 168 -0.73 3.55 14.68
CA TYR A 168 0.63 4.03 14.47
C TYR A 168 1.23 4.63 15.73
N GLU A 169 0.46 5.45 16.47
CA GLU A 169 0.89 6.01 17.75
C GLU A 169 1.15 4.89 18.77
N GLU A 170 0.20 3.98 18.95
CA GLU A 170 0.28 2.86 19.91
C GLU A 170 1.45 1.90 19.60
N SER A 171 1.72 1.67 18.32
CA SER A 171 2.79 0.76 17.87
C SER A 171 4.18 1.38 17.90
N GLY A 172 4.28 2.70 18.10
CA GLY A 172 5.55 3.39 18.21
C GLY A 172 6.17 3.79 16.86
N VAL A 173 5.36 4.02 15.83
CA VAL A 173 5.82 4.65 14.58
C VAL A 173 6.34 6.05 14.92
N ARG A 174 7.64 6.29 14.69
CA ARG A 174 8.30 7.51 15.17
C ARG A 174 7.84 8.78 14.49
N GLU A 175 7.48 8.67 13.21
CA GLU A 175 7.00 9.80 12.41
C GLU A 175 5.90 9.35 11.46
N TYR A 176 4.84 10.15 11.36
CA TYR A 176 3.70 9.89 10.49
C TYR A 176 3.37 11.14 9.69
N TRP A 177 3.36 11.01 8.36
CA TRP A 177 3.07 12.10 7.43
C TRP A 177 1.73 11.89 6.76
N ILE A 178 0.91 12.94 6.67
CA ILE A 178 -0.34 12.96 5.93
C ILE A 178 -0.27 14.00 4.82
N ILE A 179 -0.52 13.57 3.60
CA ILE A 179 -0.58 14.41 2.41
C ILE A 179 -2.03 14.52 1.95
N HIS A 180 -2.51 15.73 1.76
CA HIS A 180 -3.81 16.06 1.20
C HIS A 180 -3.65 16.56 -0.24
N PRO A 181 -3.84 15.70 -1.27
CA PRO A 181 -3.56 16.04 -2.66
C PRO A 181 -4.34 17.22 -3.20
N TYR A 182 -5.64 17.28 -2.89
CA TYR A 182 -6.54 18.28 -3.44
C TYR A 182 -6.37 19.65 -2.80
N GLU A 183 -6.13 19.68 -1.51
CA GLU A 183 -5.87 20.88 -0.73
C GLU A 183 -4.41 21.33 -0.83
N GLN A 184 -3.53 20.48 -1.40
CA GLN A 184 -2.08 20.68 -1.48
C GLN A 184 -1.48 21.04 -0.12
N THR A 185 -1.89 20.29 0.92
CA THR A 185 -1.44 20.49 2.29
C THR A 185 -0.77 19.24 2.84
N PHE A 186 0.08 19.43 3.84
CA PHE A 186 0.91 18.41 4.44
C PHE A 186 1.01 18.63 5.96
N ILE A 187 0.87 17.55 6.73
CA ILE A 187 1.03 17.57 8.19
C ILE A 187 1.96 16.42 8.57
N THR A 188 2.87 16.67 9.50
CA THR A 188 3.68 15.64 10.14
C THR A 188 3.24 15.44 11.58
N TYR A 189 3.33 14.22 12.05
CA TYR A 189 3.18 13.84 13.45
C TYR A 189 4.47 13.19 13.90
N THR A 190 5.07 13.72 14.97
CA THR A 190 6.28 13.15 15.59
C THR A 190 5.89 12.51 16.92
N LEU A 191 6.35 11.27 17.15
CA LEU A 191 6.10 10.57 18.40
C LEU A 191 7.03 11.09 19.50
N ILE A 192 6.47 11.76 20.50
CA ILE A 192 7.18 12.30 21.66
C ILE A 192 6.53 11.72 22.92
N GLU A 193 7.30 11.03 23.74
CA GLU A 193 6.81 10.42 24.99
C GLU A 193 5.56 9.54 24.77
N GLY A 194 5.51 8.81 23.64
CA GLY A 194 4.42 7.89 23.29
C GLY A 194 3.16 8.59 22.79
N LYS A 195 3.23 9.88 22.43
CA LYS A 195 2.12 10.65 21.86
C LYS A 195 2.52 11.40 20.60
N TYR A 196 1.63 11.44 19.62
CA TYR A 196 1.84 12.20 18.40
C TYR A 196 1.66 13.69 18.63
N MET A 197 2.71 14.43 18.32
CA MET A 197 2.71 15.91 18.30
C MET A 197 2.64 16.36 16.85
N PRO A 198 1.56 17.09 16.46
CA PRO A 198 1.42 17.60 15.09
C PRO A 198 2.35 18.77 14.83
N SER A 199 2.80 18.90 13.58
CA SER A 199 3.45 20.12 13.08
C SER A 199 2.42 21.24 12.83
N LYS A 200 2.91 22.40 12.36
CA LYS A 200 2.07 23.34 11.62
C LYS A 200 1.55 22.68 10.33
N LEU A 201 0.54 23.28 9.73
CA LEU A 201 0.15 22.94 8.36
C LEU A 201 1.22 23.47 7.40
N PHE A 202 1.70 22.59 6.51
CA PHE A 202 2.63 22.95 5.43
C PHE A 202 1.91 23.00 4.09
N THR A 203 2.41 23.80 3.15
CA THR A 203 1.87 23.96 1.80
C THR A 203 3.00 24.00 0.76
N SER A 204 2.66 24.16 -0.52
CA SER A 204 3.65 24.39 -1.58
C SER A 204 4.61 25.52 -1.21
N GLY A 205 5.90 25.32 -1.49
CA GLY A 205 7.00 26.23 -1.09
C GLY A 205 7.61 25.97 0.27
N ASP A 206 6.99 25.14 1.14
CA ASP A 206 7.62 24.66 2.38
C ASP A 206 8.56 23.46 2.09
N ILE A 207 9.57 23.27 2.93
CA ILE A 207 10.43 22.10 2.95
C ILE A 207 10.15 21.31 4.22
N ILE A 208 9.81 20.04 4.07
CA ILE A 208 9.66 19.10 5.18
C ILE A 208 11.02 18.47 5.49
N VAL A 209 11.37 18.45 6.77
CA VAL A 209 12.56 17.74 7.26
C VAL A 209 12.10 16.63 8.18
N SER A 210 12.51 15.39 7.90
CA SER A 210 12.17 14.26 8.76
C SER A 210 12.87 14.38 10.11
N SER A 211 12.10 14.12 11.16
CA SER A 211 12.61 14.04 12.54
C SER A 211 13.13 12.65 12.91
N SER A 212 12.65 11.60 12.22
CA SER A 212 12.98 10.21 12.51
C SER A 212 14.07 9.62 11.62
N VAL A 213 14.23 10.15 10.40
CA VAL A 213 15.23 9.68 9.42
C VAL A 213 16.12 10.85 9.02
N ALA A 214 17.34 10.87 9.56
CA ALA A 214 18.25 11.99 9.40
C ALA A 214 18.56 12.30 7.93
N GLY A 215 18.50 13.58 7.56
CA GLY A 215 18.86 14.08 6.23
C GLY A 215 17.74 14.02 5.19
N ILE A 216 16.62 13.33 5.46
CA ILE A 216 15.47 13.38 4.55
C ILE A 216 14.90 14.79 4.52
N GLN A 217 14.82 15.34 3.32
CA GLN A 217 14.15 16.62 3.04
C GLN A 217 13.23 16.44 1.83
N LEU A 218 11.99 16.93 1.95
CA LEU A 218 10.98 16.88 0.92
C LEU A 218 10.51 18.30 0.59
N ASP A 219 10.77 18.74 -0.63
CA ASP A 219 10.31 20.02 -1.17
C ASP A 219 8.86 19.89 -1.62
N LEU A 220 7.95 20.62 -1.00
CA LEU A 220 6.53 20.56 -1.32
C LEU A 220 6.16 21.28 -2.62
N GLU A 221 6.98 22.23 -3.11
CA GLU A 221 6.82 22.77 -4.46
C GLU A 221 6.96 21.66 -5.50
N TYR A 222 8.02 20.83 -5.38
CA TYR A 222 8.20 19.66 -6.24
C TYR A 222 7.07 18.64 -6.11
N VAL A 223 6.57 18.38 -4.90
CA VAL A 223 5.50 17.39 -4.65
C VAL A 223 4.20 17.82 -5.31
N PHE A 224 3.83 19.10 -5.18
CA PHE A 224 2.52 19.60 -5.61
C PHE A 224 2.50 20.22 -7.01
N GLN A 225 3.64 20.39 -7.69
CA GLN A 225 3.66 20.91 -9.07
C GLN A 225 3.03 19.92 -10.07
N ASP A 226 2.42 20.42 -11.14
CA ASP A 226 1.90 19.65 -12.30
C ASP A 226 0.91 18.54 -11.90
N LEU A 227 0.03 18.75 -10.96
CA LEU A 227 -0.96 17.77 -10.52
C LEU A 227 -2.23 17.72 -11.38
N ASP A 228 -2.40 18.65 -12.31
CA ASP A 228 -3.54 18.77 -13.23
C ASP A 228 -3.66 17.62 -14.23
#